data_8774d2cdd31d96cb109c47fd8f92c19b
#
_entry.id   8774d2cdd31d96cb109c47fd8f92c19b
#
_cell.length_a   1.000
_cell.length_b   1.000
_cell.length_c   1.000
_cell.angle_alpha   90.00
_cell.angle_beta   90.00
_cell.angle_gamma   90.00
#
_symmetry.space_group_name_H-M   'P 1'
#
loop_
_entity.id
_entity.type
_entity.pdbx_description
1 polymer ?
#
loop_
_entity_poly.entity_id
_entity_poly.type
_entity_poly.pdbx_seq_one_letter_code
_entity_poly.pdbx_strand_id
1 'polypeptide(L)'
;TLNINKMPAYAPFARPLYVMLKPASSLCNLNCEYCYYTEKSDMYRAQGAGSRMTLSDELLEKFTRQYIEAQTQPQVLFSWHGGEPLMRPISFYEKALRLQRQYARGHMIDNCLQTNGTLLTDEWCEFFRRNNFLIGISIDGPKEFHDEYRRTRGGGPSFDKVMRGIRLLNKHGVEWNAMAVVNDFNA
;
A
#
# COMPACT_ATOMS: atom_id res chain seq x y z
N THR A 1 32.67 -8.23 -11.42
CA THR A 1 32.56 -9.71 -11.48
C THR A 1 31.84 -10.17 -10.23
N LEU A 2 30.59 -10.59 -10.36
CA LEU A 2 29.82 -11.19 -9.26
C LEU A 2 30.56 -12.47 -8.81
N ASN A 3 30.93 -12.53 -7.55
CA ASN A 3 31.63 -13.68 -6.99
C ASN A 3 30.59 -14.79 -6.72
N ILE A 4 30.40 -15.67 -7.68
CA ILE A 4 29.44 -16.79 -7.66
C ILE A 4 29.59 -17.66 -6.40
N ASN A 5 30.79 -17.74 -5.82
CA ASN A 5 31.05 -18.52 -4.62
C ASN A 5 30.50 -17.95 -3.32
N LYS A 6 29.94 -16.71 -3.34
CA LYS A 6 29.27 -16.07 -2.21
C LYS A 6 27.75 -16.04 -2.34
N MET A 7 27.21 -16.59 -3.41
CA MET A 7 25.76 -16.67 -3.58
C MET A 7 25.23 -17.87 -2.77
N PRO A 8 24.07 -17.73 -2.10
CA PRO A 8 23.40 -18.87 -1.47
C PRO A 8 23.13 -19.98 -2.48
N ALA A 9 23.14 -21.23 -2.04
CA ALA A 9 22.95 -22.40 -2.90
C ALA A 9 21.66 -22.37 -3.76
N TYR A 10 20.66 -21.60 -3.33
CA TYR A 10 19.40 -21.39 -4.06
C TYR A 10 19.44 -20.18 -5.02
N ALA A 11 20.54 -19.43 -5.08
CA ALA A 11 20.66 -18.24 -5.92
C ALA A 11 20.44 -18.49 -7.44
N PRO A 12 20.85 -19.62 -8.03
CA PRO A 12 20.55 -19.91 -9.43
C PRO A 12 19.04 -19.98 -9.74
N PHE A 13 18.23 -20.23 -8.72
CA PHE A 13 16.77 -20.29 -8.80
C PHE A 13 16.11 -19.06 -8.18
N ALA A 14 16.89 -18.07 -7.74
CA ALA A 14 16.37 -16.86 -7.10
C ALA A 14 15.50 -16.09 -8.10
N ARG A 15 14.21 -16.06 -7.82
CA ARG A 15 13.24 -15.19 -8.52
C ARG A 15 13.19 -13.84 -7.82
N PRO A 16 12.77 -12.78 -8.52
CA PRO A 16 12.48 -11.51 -7.86
C PRO A 16 11.56 -11.72 -6.66
N LEU A 17 11.95 -11.19 -5.52
CA LEU A 17 11.12 -11.23 -4.32
C LEU A 17 10.14 -10.05 -4.34
N TYR A 18 8.85 -10.36 -4.31
CA TYR A 18 7.80 -9.33 -4.19
C TYR A 18 7.19 -9.39 -2.80
N VAL A 19 7.25 -8.28 -2.09
CA VAL A 19 6.71 -8.16 -0.74
C VAL A 19 5.73 -7.01 -0.67
N MET A 20 4.54 -7.29 -0.14
CA MET A 20 3.53 -6.29 0.14
C MET A 20 3.67 -5.83 1.59
N LEU A 21 3.96 -4.53 1.79
CA LEU A 21 4.06 -3.92 3.11
C LEU A 21 2.70 -3.41 3.58
N LYS A 22 2.45 -3.61 4.87
CA LYS A 22 1.21 -3.17 5.54
C LYS A 22 1.55 -2.16 6.65
N PRO A 23 1.79 -0.89 6.29
CA PRO A 23 2.29 0.11 7.25
C PRO A 23 1.31 0.41 8.38
N ALA A 24 0.01 0.26 8.13
CA ALA A 24 -1.06 0.39 9.11
C ALA A 24 -1.68 -0.98 9.52
N SER A 25 -1.01 -2.11 9.16
CA SER A 25 -1.53 -3.46 9.41
C SER A 25 -2.95 -3.65 8.85
N SER A 26 -3.91 -4.04 9.68
CA SER A 26 -5.34 -4.19 9.35
C SER A 26 -6.19 -2.94 9.65
N LEU A 27 -5.57 -1.84 10.15
CA LEU A 27 -6.30 -0.61 10.44
C LEU A 27 -6.84 0.01 9.15
N CYS A 28 -8.14 0.32 9.15
CA CYS A 28 -8.82 0.97 8.03
C CYS A 28 -9.88 1.92 8.54
N ASN A 29 -10.15 2.97 7.79
CA ASN A 29 -11.24 3.93 8.03
C ASN A 29 -12.58 3.49 7.42
N LEU A 30 -12.58 2.42 6.59
CA LEU A 30 -13.77 1.75 6.07
C LEU A 30 -14.04 0.43 6.82
N ASN A 31 -15.23 -0.11 6.58
CA ASN A 31 -15.69 -1.40 7.08
C ASN A 31 -16.37 -2.17 5.95
N CYS A 32 -15.61 -2.50 4.90
CA CYS A 32 -16.13 -3.23 3.74
C CYS A 32 -16.53 -4.65 4.16
N GLU A 33 -17.71 -5.09 3.76
CA GLU A 33 -18.32 -6.35 4.23
C GLU A 33 -17.47 -7.58 3.86
N TYR A 34 -16.94 -7.64 2.64
CA TYR A 34 -16.08 -8.74 2.17
C TYR A 34 -14.63 -8.64 2.63
N CYS A 35 -14.26 -7.64 3.45
CA CYS A 35 -12.87 -7.38 3.79
C CYS A 35 -12.32 -8.38 4.81
N TYR A 36 -11.44 -9.27 4.37
CA TYR A 36 -10.78 -10.25 5.23
C TYR A 36 -9.88 -9.64 6.33
N TYR A 37 -9.64 -8.32 6.30
CA TYR A 37 -8.92 -7.62 7.38
C TYR A 37 -9.81 -7.24 8.55
N THR A 38 -11.13 -7.21 8.40
CA THR A 38 -12.07 -6.81 9.46
C THR A 38 -11.95 -7.74 10.66
N GLU A 39 -12.08 -9.05 10.45
CA GLU A 39 -11.93 -10.06 11.51
C GLU A 39 -10.54 -10.02 12.16
N LYS A 40 -9.47 -9.84 11.36
CA LYS A 40 -8.10 -9.71 11.87
C LYS A 40 -7.91 -8.47 12.73
N SER A 41 -8.55 -7.35 12.37
CA SER A 41 -8.54 -6.14 13.19
C SER A 41 -9.12 -6.38 14.59
N ASP A 42 -10.24 -7.08 14.64
CA ASP A 42 -10.92 -7.35 15.91
C ASP A 42 -10.12 -8.34 16.76
N MET A 43 -9.54 -9.36 16.15
CA MET A 43 -8.64 -10.30 16.80
C MET A 43 -7.42 -9.60 17.42
N TYR A 44 -6.78 -8.70 16.70
CA TYR A 44 -5.62 -7.94 17.20
C TYR A 44 -6.00 -6.96 18.31
N ARG A 45 -7.18 -6.33 18.23
CA ARG A 45 -7.69 -5.47 19.30
C ARG A 45 -7.96 -6.25 20.56
N ALA A 46 -8.58 -7.42 20.45
CA ALA A 46 -8.84 -8.32 21.57
C ALA A 46 -7.54 -8.77 22.27
N GLN A 47 -6.43 -8.88 21.52
CA GLN A 47 -5.10 -9.19 22.06
C GLN A 47 -4.36 -7.97 22.61
N GLY A 48 -4.98 -6.81 22.73
CA GLY A 48 -4.38 -5.60 23.28
C GLY A 48 -3.30 -4.98 22.38
N ALA A 49 -3.32 -5.26 21.06
CA ALA A 49 -2.28 -4.82 20.14
C ALA A 49 -2.22 -3.29 19.93
N GLY A 50 -3.29 -2.56 20.18
CA GLY A 50 -3.36 -1.09 20.22
C GLY A 50 -2.46 -0.37 19.19
N SER A 51 -1.55 0.48 19.65
CA SER A 51 -0.58 1.22 18.83
C SER A 51 0.48 0.35 18.14
N ARG A 52 0.66 -0.91 18.55
CA ARG A 52 1.58 -1.87 17.95
C ARG A 52 1.12 -2.37 16.57
N MET A 53 -0.06 -1.97 16.14
CA MET A 53 -0.58 -2.35 14.81
C MET A 53 0.04 -1.58 13.65
N THR A 54 0.94 -0.62 13.90
CA THR A 54 1.62 0.13 12.86
C THR A 54 3.08 -0.27 12.73
N LEU A 55 3.59 -0.25 11.50
CA LEU A 55 4.99 -0.51 11.21
C LEU A 55 5.87 0.52 11.94
N SER A 56 6.78 0.05 12.81
CA SER A 56 7.71 0.93 13.51
C SER A 56 8.82 1.42 12.58
N ASP A 57 9.46 2.52 12.95
CA ASP A 57 10.57 3.09 12.19
C ASP A 57 11.77 2.16 12.09
N GLU A 58 12.08 1.43 13.17
CA GLU A 58 13.17 0.44 13.18
C GLU A 58 12.87 -0.72 12.23
N LEU A 59 11.62 -1.22 12.25
CA LEU A 59 11.22 -2.33 11.40
C LEU A 59 11.17 -1.89 9.93
N LEU A 60 10.73 -0.66 9.65
CA LEU A 60 10.76 -0.08 8.31
C LEU A 60 12.18 -0.03 7.77
N GLU A 61 13.14 0.45 8.56
CA GLU A 61 14.55 0.52 8.14
C GLU A 61 15.15 -0.87 7.92
N LYS A 62 14.98 -1.78 8.89
CA LYS A 62 15.46 -3.15 8.79
C LYS A 62 14.89 -3.85 7.55
N PHE A 63 13.58 -3.74 7.34
CA PHE A 63 12.91 -4.30 6.17
C PHE A 63 13.46 -3.70 4.88
N THR A 64 13.52 -2.37 4.76
CA THR A 64 13.96 -1.68 3.54
C THR A 64 15.36 -2.13 3.14
N ARG A 65 16.28 -2.17 4.10
CA ARG A 65 17.65 -2.65 3.86
C ARG A 65 17.67 -4.10 3.38
N GLN A 66 17.06 -5.01 4.15
CA GLN A 66 17.09 -6.44 3.83
C GLN A 66 16.36 -6.76 2.53
N TYR A 67 15.26 -6.07 2.25
CA TYR A 67 14.49 -6.28 1.03
C TYR A 67 15.27 -5.88 -0.22
N ILE A 68 15.95 -4.74 -0.20
CA ILE A 68 16.79 -4.30 -1.31
C ILE A 68 18.02 -5.21 -1.44
N GLU A 69 18.68 -5.57 -0.33
CA GLU A 69 19.85 -6.47 -0.33
C GLU A 69 19.54 -7.87 -0.89
N ALA A 70 18.31 -8.33 -0.73
CA ALA A 70 17.87 -9.64 -1.21
C ALA A 70 17.50 -9.66 -2.71
N GLN A 71 17.40 -8.50 -3.36
CA GLN A 71 17.00 -8.43 -4.76
C GLN A 71 18.15 -8.80 -5.70
N THR A 72 17.80 -9.55 -6.75
CA THR A 72 18.72 -9.93 -7.82
C THR A 72 18.46 -9.17 -9.13
N GLN A 73 17.34 -8.44 -9.21
CA GLN A 73 16.94 -7.67 -10.39
C GLN A 73 17.31 -6.19 -10.22
N PRO A 74 17.56 -5.47 -11.33
CA PRO A 74 17.91 -4.06 -11.27
C PRO A 74 16.78 -3.16 -10.76
N GLN A 75 15.53 -3.62 -10.82
CA GLN A 75 14.33 -2.88 -10.42
C GLN A 75 13.72 -3.50 -9.18
N VAL A 76 13.42 -2.70 -8.17
CA VAL A 76 12.84 -3.12 -6.90
C VAL A 76 11.53 -2.36 -6.66
N LEU A 77 10.43 -3.10 -6.56
CA LEU A 77 9.11 -2.54 -6.33
C LEU A 77 8.72 -2.62 -4.84
N PHE A 78 8.45 -1.47 -4.24
CA PHE A 78 7.80 -1.39 -2.93
C PHE A 78 6.29 -1.27 -3.10
N SER A 79 5.56 -2.27 -2.65
CA SER A 79 4.09 -2.31 -2.70
C SER A 79 3.50 -2.03 -1.32
N TRP A 80 2.85 -0.89 -1.16
CA TRP A 80 2.22 -0.44 0.07
C TRP A 80 0.74 -0.81 0.06
N HIS A 81 0.31 -1.56 1.06
CA HIS A 81 -1.04 -2.12 1.14
C HIS A 81 -1.47 -2.27 2.61
N GLY A 82 -2.42 -3.16 2.89
CA GLY A 82 -2.93 -3.47 4.22
C GLY A 82 -4.28 -2.82 4.43
N GLY A 83 -4.79 -2.62 5.62
CA GLY A 83 -6.08 -1.98 5.84
C GLY A 83 -6.24 -0.71 5.00
N GLU A 84 -5.88 0.45 5.52
CA GLU A 84 -5.75 1.67 4.70
C GLU A 84 -4.37 2.31 4.94
N PRO A 85 -3.46 2.26 3.93
CA PRO A 85 -2.11 2.80 4.12
C PRO A 85 -2.06 4.31 4.37
N LEU A 86 -3.02 5.09 3.85
CA LEU A 86 -3.09 6.54 4.09
C LEU A 86 -3.48 6.92 5.53
N MET A 87 -3.74 5.95 6.40
CA MET A 87 -3.79 6.18 7.85
C MET A 87 -2.41 6.43 8.46
N ARG A 88 -1.32 6.14 7.73
CA ARG A 88 0.02 6.63 8.09
C ARG A 88 0.21 8.02 7.52
N PRO A 89 0.88 8.94 8.23
CA PRO A 89 1.14 10.28 7.72
C PRO A 89 2.14 10.29 6.56
N ILE A 90 2.16 11.35 5.76
CA ILE A 90 3.12 11.55 4.66
C ILE A 90 4.57 11.43 5.14
N SER A 91 4.87 11.94 6.33
CA SER A 91 6.22 11.87 6.92
C SER A 91 6.76 10.45 7.08
N PHE A 92 5.88 9.45 7.27
CA PHE A 92 6.25 8.04 7.27
C PHE A 92 6.79 7.61 5.89
N TYR A 93 6.10 8.00 4.82
CA TYR A 93 6.50 7.67 3.45
C TYR A 93 7.74 8.46 3.01
N GLU A 94 7.88 9.70 3.44
CA GLU A 94 9.12 10.47 3.25
C GLU A 94 10.32 9.77 3.88
N LYS A 95 10.15 9.22 5.10
CA LYS A 95 11.18 8.41 5.75
C LYS A 95 11.47 7.15 4.93
N ALA A 96 10.44 6.44 4.47
CA ALA A 96 10.60 5.26 3.63
C ALA A 96 11.43 5.58 2.37
N LEU A 97 11.11 6.66 1.67
CA LEU A 97 11.85 7.11 0.49
C LEU A 97 13.30 7.49 0.79
N ARG A 98 13.58 8.10 1.96
CA ARG A 98 14.97 8.37 2.38
C ARG A 98 15.75 7.06 2.58
N LEU A 99 15.15 6.09 3.26
CA LEU A 99 15.76 4.77 3.48
C LEU A 99 15.97 4.01 2.17
N GLN A 100 15.01 4.04 1.26
CA GLN A 100 15.14 3.46 -0.06
C GLN A 100 16.34 4.04 -0.81
N ARG A 101 16.47 5.36 -0.84
CA ARG A 101 17.64 6.02 -1.46
C ARG A 101 18.97 5.65 -0.79
N GLN A 102 18.96 5.58 0.54
CA GLN A 102 20.15 5.21 1.33
C GLN A 102 20.65 3.81 0.99
N TYR A 103 19.73 2.86 0.82
CA TYR A 103 20.05 1.45 0.59
C TYR A 103 19.95 0.98 -0.86
N ALA A 104 19.67 1.87 -1.82
CA ALA A 104 19.37 1.53 -3.22
C ALA A 104 20.46 0.69 -3.92
N ARG A 105 21.75 0.88 -3.60
CA ARG A 105 22.89 0.12 -4.16
C ARG A 105 22.88 -0.01 -5.69
N GLY A 106 22.36 1.00 -6.37
CA GLY A 106 22.25 1.01 -7.83
C GLY A 106 20.94 0.40 -8.39
N HIS A 107 20.06 -0.12 -7.55
CA HIS A 107 18.73 -0.52 -7.98
C HIS A 107 17.86 0.70 -8.27
N MET A 108 17.00 0.58 -9.29
CA MET A 108 15.87 1.49 -9.51
C MET A 108 14.75 1.11 -8.53
N ILE A 109 14.27 2.06 -7.77
CA ILE A 109 13.23 1.81 -6.76
C ILE A 109 11.91 2.43 -7.22
N ASP A 110 10.91 1.60 -7.39
CA ASP A 110 9.54 2.01 -7.68
C ASP A 110 8.64 1.82 -6.47
N ASN A 111 7.60 2.64 -6.39
CA ASN A 111 6.60 2.57 -5.34
C ASN A 111 5.19 2.50 -5.93
N CYS A 112 4.40 1.53 -5.48
CA CYS A 112 2.96 1.51 -5.71
C CYS A 112 2.21 1.45 -4.38
N LEU A 113 1.02 2.05 -4.34
CA LEU A 113 0.22 2.11 -3.11
C LEU A 113 -1.25 1.84 -3.44
N GLN A 114 -1.82 0.84 -2.75
CA GLN A 114 -3.23 0.49 -2.88
C GLN A 114 -4.04 1.15 -1.77
N THR A 115 -5.00 1.99 -2.14
CA THR A 115 -5.84 2.74 -1.20
C THR A 115 -7.33 2.65 -1.56
N ASN A 116 -8.18 2.85 -0.55
CA ASN A 116 -9.61 3.06 -0.78
C ASN A 116 -9.93 4.49 -1.30
N GLY A 117 -8.95 5.35 -1.41
CA GLY A 117 -9.06 6.69 -2.00
C GLY A 117 -9.79 7.75 -1.17
N THR A 118 -10.43 7.37 -0.07
CA THR A 118 -11.30 8.30 0.71
C THR A 118 -10.51 9.34 1.51
N LEU A 119 -9.23 9.06 1.81
CA LEU A 119 -8.33 9.94 2.57
C LEU A 119 -7.42 10.80 1.70
N LEU A 120 -7.54 10.72 0.37
CA LEU A 120 -6.76 11.54 -0.55
C LEU A 120 -7.04 13.02 -0.35
N THR A 121 -5.96 13.82 -0.36
CA THR A 121 -5.94 15.28 -0.30
C THR A 121 -5.03 15.82 -1.40
N ASP A 122 -5.04 17.13 -1.64
CA ASP A 122 -4.09 17.77 -2.56
C ASP A 122 -2.63 17.48 -2.13
N GLU A 123 -2.33 17.55 -0.84
CA GLU A 123 -1.01 17.27 -0.29
C GLU A 123 -0.54 15.83 -0.60
N TRP A 124 -1.42 14.83 -0.45
CA TRP A 124 -1.13 13.45 -0.84
C TRP A 124 -0.85 13.31 -2.33
N CYS A 125 -1.67 13.96 -3.16
CA CYS A 125 -1.49 13.87 -4.62
C CYS A 125 -0.20 14.57 -5.08
N GLU A 126 0.17 15.69 -4.50
CA GLU A 126 1.46 16.36 -4.73
C GLU A 126 2.64 15.49 -4.33
N PHE A 127 2.53 14.83 -3.16
CA PHE A 127 3.54 13.89 -2.70
C PHE A 127 3.71 12.71 -3.69
N PHE A 128 2.62 12.09 -4.12
CA PHE A 128 2.65 10.98 -5.05
C PHE A 128 3.20 11.38 -6.42
N ARG A 129 2.76 12.51 -6.95
CA ARG A 129 3.24 13.02 -8.25
C ARG A 129 4.74 13.31 -8.22
N ARG A 130 5.22 13.98 -7.18
CA ARG A 130 6.64 14.33 -7.01
C ARG A 130 7.54 13.10 -6.87
N ASN A 131 7.02 12.02 -6.32
CA ASN A 131 7.79 10.80 -6.03
C ASN A 131 7.44 9.62 -6.96
N ASN A 132 6.70 9.87 -8.06
CA ASN A 132 6.34 8.87 -9.09
C ASN A 132 5.68 7.61 -8.52
N PHE A 133 4.74 7.76 -7.59
CA PHE A 133 3.94 6.64 -7.12
C PHE A 133 2.90 6.23 -8.15
N LEU A 134 2.73 4.92 -8.34
CA LEU A 134 1.54 4.36 -8.99
C LEU A 134 0.49 4.07 -7.92
N ILE A 135 -0.71 4.61 -8.09
CA ILE A 135 -1.79 4.47 -7.11
C ILE A 135 -2.85 3.48 -7.60
N GLY A 136 -3.10 2.43 -6.83
CA GLY A 136 -4.26 1.58 -7.00
C GLY A 136 -5.45 2.13 -6.22
N ILE A 137 -6.57 2.40 -6.89
CA ILE A 137 -7.81 2.87 -6.26
C ILE A 137 -8.82 1.74 -6.21
N SER A 138 -9.29 1.47 -4.99
CA SER A 138 -10.35 0.48 -4.79
C SER A 138 -11.72 1.07 -5.15
N ILE A 139 -12.30 0.61 -6.26
CA ILE A 139 -13.63 1.01 -6.73
C ILE A 139 -14.32 -0.15 -7.44
N ASP A 140 -15.52 -0.53 -7.01
CA ASP A 140 -16.20 -1.74 -7.47
C ASP A 140 -17.28 -1.47 -8.55
N GLY A 141 -17.09 -0.44 -9.37
CA GLY A 141 -18.01 -0.09 -10.44
C GLY A 141 -18.91 1.10 -10.11
N PRO A 142 -20.16 1.15 -10.63
CA PRO A 142 -21.15 2.18 -10.34
C PRO A 142 -21.43 2.33 -8.85
N LYS A 143 -22.04 3.46 -8.47
CA LYS A 143 -22.26 3.86 -7.09
C LYS A 143 -23.04 2.81 -6.28
N GLU A 144 -24.08 2.24 -6.87
CA GLU A 144 -24.93 1.22 -6.26
C GLU A 144 -24.15 -0.06 -5.93
N PHE A 145 -23.25 -0.50 -6.80
CA PHE A 145 -22.41 -1.68 -6.58
C PHE A 145 -21.32 -1.42 -5.55
N HIS A 146 -20.68 -0.26 -5.66
CA HIS A 146 -19.62 0.12 -4.72
C HIS A 146 -20.14 0.29 -3.29
N ASP A 147 -21.23 1.04 -3.12
CA ASP A 147 -21.77 1.39 -1.80
C ASP A 147 -22.50 0.23 -1.11
N GLU A 148 -22.79 -0.87 -1.83
CA GLU A 148 -23.37 -2.08 -1.23
C GLU A 148 -22.40 -2.67 -0.19
N TYR A 149 -21.14 -2.84 -0.56
CA TYR A 149 -20.15 -3.54 0.29
C TYR A 149 -19.07 -2.62 0.88
N ARG A 150 -18.72 -1.51 0.20
CA ARG A 150 -17.67 -0.59 0.66
C ARG A 150 -18.23 0.56 1.49
N ARG A 151 -18.47 0.26 2.76
CA ARG A 151 -19.11 1.20 3.68
C ARG A 151 -18.10 1.83 4.63
N THR A 152 -18.40 3.03 5.10
CA THR A 152 -17.66 3.66 6.20
C THR A 152 -17.89 2.88 7.51
N ARG A 153 -17.07 3.11 8.53
CA ARG A 153 -17.27 2.50 9.85
C ARG A 153 -18.61 2.84 10.51
N GLY A 154 -19.24 3.94 10.11
CA GLY A 154 -20.58 4.33 10.52
C GLY A 154 -21.69 3.77 9.63
N GLY A 155 -21.38 2.84 8.71
CA GLY A 155 -22.34 2.19 7.81
C GLY A 155 -22.75 3.04 6.59
N GLY A 156 -22.26 4.27 6.46
CA GLY A 156 -22.60 5.15 5.34
C GLY A 156 -21.82 4.83 4.06
N PRO A 157 -22.26 5.38 2.90
CA PRO A 157 -21.65 5.15 1.60
C PRO A 157 -20.24 5.76 1.50
N SER A 158 -19.43 5.22 0.60
CA SER A 158 -18.05 5.70 0.38
C SER A 158 -17.77 6.17 -1.05
N PHE A 159 -18.60 5.84 -2.03
CA PHE A 159 -18.37 6.11 -3.46
C PHE A 159 -18.02 7.57 -3.76
N ASP A 160 -18.81 8.53 -3.26
CA ASP A 160 -18.60 9.95 -3.54
C ASP A 160 -17.25 10.45 -2.98
N LYS A 161 -16.77 9.86 -1.87
CA LYS A 161 -15.45 10.15 -1.29
C LYS A 161 -14.34 9.59 -2.18
N VAL A 162 -14.49 8.38 -2.72
CA VAL A 162 -13.56 7.77 -3.66
C VAL A 162 -13.49 8.59 -4.94
N MET A 163 -14.64 8.97 -5.51
CA MET A 163 -14.69 9.81 -6.72
C MET A 163 -14.04 11.18 -6.52
N ARG A 164 -14.17 11.77 -5.32
CA ARG A 164 -13.41 12.97 -4.97
C ARG A 164 -11.90 12.69 -5.02
N GLY A 165 -11.45 11.58 -4.45
CA GLY A 165 -10.04 11.17 -4.48
C GLY A 165 -9.52 10.98 -5.90
N ILE A 166 -10.30 10.33 -6.78
CA ILE A 166 -9.95 10.14 -8.21
C ILE A 166 -9.83 11.50 -8.91
N ARG A 167 -10.75 12.43 -8.64
CA ARG A 167 -10.65 13.80 -9.22
C ARG A 167 -9.36 14.51 -8.78
N LEU A 168 -8.94 14.33 -7.51
CA LEU A 168 -7.66 14.89 -7.01
C LEU A 168 -6.46 14.26 -7.73
N LEU A 169 -6.41 12.94 -7.89
CA LEU A 169 -5.34 12.26 -8.63
C LEU A 169 -5.23 12.80 -10.06
N ASN A 170 -6.37 12.93 -10.77
CA ASN A 170 -6.41 13.48 -12.12
C ASN A 170 -5.95 14.94 -12.16
N LYS A 171 -6.41 15.76 -11.20
CA LYS A 171 -6.01 17.18 -11.09
C LYS A 171 -4.50 17.33 -10.97
N HIS A 172 -3.83 16.47 -10.21
CA HIS A 172 -2.39 16.52 -9.98
C HIS A 172 -1.57 15.69 -10.96
N GLY A 173 -2.20 15.01 -11.93
CA GLY A 173 -1.52 14.15 -12.91
C GLY A 173 -0.81 12.95 -12.28
N VAL A 174 -1.37 12.39 -11.20
CA VAL A 174 -0.86 11.17 -10.58
C VAL A 174 -1.33 9.96 -11.39
N GLU A 175 -0.43 9.04 -11.69
CA GLU A 175 -0.79 7.77 -12.34
C GLU A 175 -1.55 6.86 -11.40
N TRP A 176 -2.67 6.31 -11.88
CA TRP A 176 -3.49 5.41 -11.07
C TRP A 176 -4.21 4.35 -11.89
N ASN A 177 -4.53 3.23 -11.22
CA ASN A 177 -5.33 2.12 -11.74
C ASN A 177 -6.54 1.88 -10.86
N ALA A 178 -7.67 1.49 -11.46
CA ALA A 178 -8.83 0.99 -10.72
C ALA A 178 -8.63 -0.48 -10.33
N MET A 179 -8.99 -0.82 -9.09
CA MET A 179 -8.99 -2.18 -8.57
C MET A 179 -10.39 -2.49 -8.05
N ALA A 180 -11.04 -3.48 -8.64
CA ALA A 180 -12.38 -3.90 -8.27
C ALA A 180 -12.40 -5.32 -7.70
N VAL A 181 -13.27 -5.55 -6.74
CA VAL A 181 -13.65 -6.90 -6.32
C VAL A 181 -14.89 -7.30 -7.12
N VAL A 182 -14.76 -8.35 -7.90
CA VAL A 182 -15.90 -8.92 -8.66
C VAL A 182 -16.57 -9.99 -7.82
N ASN A 183 -17.88 -9.93 -7.73
CA ASN A 183 -18.75 -10.88 -7.02
C ASN A 183 -20.08 -11.02 -7.74
N ASP A 184 -20.98 -11.88 -7.25
CA ASP A 184 -22.26 -12.18 -7.89
C ASP A 184 -23.21 -10.98 -8.02
N PHE A 185 -22.95 -9.90 -7.27
CA PHE A 185 -23.78 -8.69 -7.31
C PHE A 185 -23.34 -7.69 -8.40
N ASN A 186 -22.04 -7.68 -8.76
CA ASN A 186 -21.48 -6.72 -9.70
C ASN A 186 -20.83 -7.36 -10.94
N ALA A 187 -21.01 -8.67 -11.14
CA ALA A 187 -20.49 -9.43 -12.29
C ALA A 187 -21.37 -9.27 -13.54
#